data_beb267477d3161c2f4f6af4dc7108b27
#
_entry.id   beb267477d3161c2f4f6af4dc7108b27
#
_cell.length_a   1.000
_cell.length_b   1.000
_cell.length_c   1.000
_cell.angle_alpha   90.00
_cell.angle_beta   90.00
_cell.angle_gamma   90.00
#
_symmetry.space_group_name_H-M   'P 1'
#
loop_
_entity.id
_entity.type
_entity.pdbx_description
1 polymer ?
#
loop_
_entity_poly.entity_id
_entity_poly.type
_entity_poly.pdbx_seq_one_letter_code
_entity_poly.pdbx_strand_id
1 'polypeptide(L)'
;KRIVVGTRSAIFAPVKNLGLIIVDEEHDGSYKEHSNPRYHARQIAMQRSKMTSSVVVLGSATPSIESFYYAKRGQLQFHTMKERAKSAELSKVFLQEKRDDKDIISDTLLFKIKQRLDKKEQVVLLLNRRGHSPLIYSKTDKKMLECPNCSTNLCYHNKGRAVCHLCGYYENYAKLTDRLNGEVEL
;
A
#
# COMPACT_ATOMS: atom_id res chain seq x y z
N LYS A 1 27.82 -13.10 12.57
CA LYS A 1 26.47 -13.66 12.75
C LYS A 1 26.07 -14.39 11.47
N ARG A 2 25.33 -15.51 11.60
CA ARG A 2 24.91 -16.32 10.43
C ARG A 2 23.55 -15.93 9.87
N ILE A 3 22.72 -15.31 10.68
CA ILE A 3 21.35 -14.89 10.33
C ILE A 3 21.20 -13.40 10.65
N VAL A 4 20.64 -12.67 9.71
CA VAL A 4 20.25 -11.27 9.87
C VAL A 4 18.78 -11.15 9.50
N VAL A 5 17.99 -10.57 10.38
CA VAL A 5 16.58 -10.24 10.16
C VAL A 5 16.42 -8.74 10.32
N GLY A 6 15.69 -8.12 9.43
CA GLY A 6 15.46 -6.67 9.48
C GLY A 6 14.53 -6.20 8.38
N THR A 7 14.32 -4.91 8.34
CA THR A 7 13.54 -4.23 7.32
C THR A 7 14.32 -4.11 6.01
N ARG A 8 13.83 -3.32 5.08
CA ARG A 8 14.41 -3.04 3.74
C ARG A 8 15.94 -2.88 3.75
N SER A 9 16.50 -2.14 4.72
CA SER A 9 17.93 -1.87 4.80
C SER A 9 18.78 -3.09 5.20
N ALA A 10 18.20 -4.14 5.76
CA ALA A 10 18.90 -5.38 6.09
C ALA A 10 19.54 -6.04 4.86
N ILE A 11 19.06 -5.71 3.67
CA ILE A 11 19.64 -6.22 2.42
C ILE A 11 21.12 -5.83 2.24
N PHE A 12 21.61 -4.81 2.91
CA PHE A 12 23.02 -4.38 2.85
C PHE A 12 23.90 -4.97 3.96
N ALA A 13 23.33 -5.78 4.85
CA ALA A 13 24.09 -6.36 5.95
C ALA A 13 25.29 -7.19 5.44
N PRO A 14 26.49 -7.04 6.03
CA PRO A 14 27.68 -7.76 5.62
C PRO A 14 27.66 -9.20 6.18
N VAL A 15 27.02 -10.11 5.44
CA VAL A 15 26.96 -11.53 5.78
C VAL A 15 28.05 -12.27 5.01
N LYS A 16 28.96 -12.93 5.76
CA LYS A 16 29.99 -13.80 5.16
C LYS A 16 29.31 -15.07 4.66
N ASN A 17 29.73 -15.53 3.46
CA ASN A 17 29.21 -16.76 2.82
C ASN A 17 27.66 -16.73 2.74
N LEU A 18 27.12 -15.68 2.16
CA LEU A 18 25.69 -15.52 1.98
C LEU A 18 25.15 -16.64 1.08
N GLY A 19 24.30 -17.52 1.63
CA GLY A 19 23.69 -18.63 0.91
C GLY A 19 22.23 -18.44 0.54
N LEU A 20 21.51 -17.62 1.33
CA LEU A 20 20.07 -17.44 1.15
C LEU A 20 19.65 -16.01 1.51
N ILE A 21 18.77 -15.44 0.69
CA ILE A 21 18.06 -14.18 0.95
C ILE A 21 16.56 -14.48 0.86
N ILE A 22 15.82 -14.17 1.90
CA ILE A 22 14.35 -14.29 1.90
C ILE A 22 13.77 -12.89 1.94
N VAL A 23 12.86 -12.60 1.02
CA VAL A 23 12.06 -11.37 0.98
C VAL A 23 10.61 -11.77 1.17
N ASP A 24 10.10 -11.55 2.36
CA ASP A 24 8.71 -11.84 2.70
C ASP A 24 7.80 -10.68 2.28
N GLU A 25 6.56 -10.99 1.88
CA GLU A 25 5.61 -10.01 1.31
C GLU A 25 6.27 -9.13 0.22
N GLU A 26 6.94 -9.78 -0.76
CA GLU A 26 7.79 -9.13 -1.76
C GLU A 26 7.09 -8.03 -2.57
N HIS A 27 5.76 -8.07 -2.60
CA HIS A 27 4.90 -7.09 -3.29
C HIS A 27 4.75 -5.76 -2.55
N ASP A 28 5.15 -5.71 -1.26
CA ASP A 28 4.95 -4.53 -0.43
C ASP A 28 5.79 -3.34 -0.93
N GLY A 29 5.12 -2.19 -1.10
CA GLY A 29 5.75 -0.96 -1.57
C GLY A 29 6.84 -0.41 -0.64
N SER A 30 6.88 -0.86 0.63
CA SER A 30 7.90 -0.46 1.60
C SER A 30 9.32 -0.92 1.23
N TYR A 31 9.44 -1.91 0.33
CA TYR A 31 10.73 -2.33 -0.21
C TYR A 31 11.36 -1.33 -1.17
N LYS A 32 10.61 -0.33 -1.62
CA LYS A 32 11.12 0.77 -2.45
C LYS A 32 11.60 1.93 -1.57
N GLU A 33 12.87 2.33 -1.69
CA GLU A 33 13.40 3.55 -1.09
C GLU A 33 13.18 4.73 -2.01
N HIS A 34 12.54 5.78 -1.49
CA HIS A 34 12.23 7.00 -2.25
C HIS A 34 13.25 8.12 -2.03
N SER A 35 13.95 8.09 -0.89
CA SER A 35 15.05 9.01 -0.59
C SER A 35 16.35 8.57 -1.27
N ASN A 36 17.29 9.51 -1.45
CA ASN A 36 18.59 9.19 -2.00
C ASN A 36 19.48 8.45 -0.99
N PRO A 37 20.16 7.37 -1.41
CA PRO A 37 20.12 6.73 -2.73
C PRO A 37 18.82 5.91 -2.92
N ARG A 38 18.16 6.09 -4.05
CA ARG A 38 16.95 5.34 -4.40
C ARG A 38 17.29 3.91 -4.78
N TYR A 39 16.57 2.94 -4.21
CA TYR A 39 16.73 1.52 -4.56
C TYR A 39 15.45 0.74 -4.27
N HIS A 40 15.39 -0.47 -4.80
CA HIS A 40 14.37 -1.45 -4.48
C HIS A 40 15.04 -2.69 -3.90
N ALA A 41 14.71 -3.06 -2.66
CA ALA A 41 15.41 -4.15 -1.94
C ALA A 41 15.36 -5.49 -2.69
N ARG A 42 14.24 -5.81 -3.35
CA ARG A 42 14.13 -7.01 -4.21
C ARG A 42 15.18 -7.02 -5.34
N GLN A 43 15.38 -5.88 -6.02
CA GLN A 43 16.39 -5.78 -7.09
C GLN A 43 17.80 -5.95 -6.53
N ILE A 44 18.08 -5.34 -5.38
CA ILE A 44 19.37 -5.51 -4.68
C ILE A 44 19.56 -6.97 -4.26
N ALA A 45 18.51 -7.65 -3.76
CA ALA A 45 18.57 -9.08 -3.42
C ALA A 45 18.97 -9.94 -4.62
N MET A 46 18.33 -9.71 -5.77
CA MET A 46 18.65 -10.42 -7.01
C MET A 46 20.09 -10.14 -7.47
N GLN A 47 20.56 -8.90 -7.36
CA GLN A 47 21.93 -8.56 -7.73
C GLN A 47 22.95 -9.15 -6.78
N ARG A 48 22.71 -9.09 -5.47
CA ARG A 48 23.59 -9.74 -4.47
C ARG A 48 23.67 -11.26 -4.67
N SER A 49 22.54 -11.89 -4.94
CA SER A 49 22.48 -13.32 -5.25
C SER A 49 23.41 -13.68 -6.41
N LYS A 50 23.40 -12.92 -7.50
CA LYS A 50 24.31 -13.11 -8.64
C LYS A 50 25.78 -12.99 -8.23
N MET A 51 26.10 -12.04 -7.36
CA MET A 51 27.47 -11.78 -6.91
C MET A 51 27.99 -12.85 -5.95
N THR A 52 27.11 -13.46 -5.14
CA THR A 52 27.47 -14.39 -4.07
C THR A 52 27.08 -15.83 -4.36
N SER A 53 26.47 -16.11 -5.51
CA SER A 53 25.89 -17.41 -5.87
C SER A 53 24.89 -17.92 -4.80
N SER A 54 24.18 -16.98 -4.14
CA SER A 54 23.17 -17.31 -3.15
C SER A 54 21.80 -17.49 -3.80
N VAL A 55 20.86 -18.12 -3.09
CA VAL A 55 19.47 -18.27 -3.52
C VAL A 55 18.62 -17.10 -3.02
N VAL A 56 17.69 -16.60 -3.84
CA VAL A 56 16.67 -15.66 -3.41
C VAL A 56 15.32 -16.33 -3.40
N VAL A 57 14.61 -16.20 -2.29
CA VAL A 57 13.22 -16.64 -2.14
C VAL A 57 12.34 -15.40 -1.95
N LEU A 58 11.38 -15.23 -2.84
CA LEU A 58 10.37 -14.17 -2.79
C LEU A 58 9.06 -14.79 -2.31
N GLY A 59 8.63 -14.45 -1.10
CA GLY A 59 7.38 -14.92 -0.51
C GLY A 59 6.26 -13.89 -0.65
N SER A 60 5.07 -14.33 -1.07
CA SER A 60 3.88 -13.48 -1.10
C SER A 60 2.60 -14.31 -1.28
N ALA A 61 1.51 -13.87 -0.67
CA ALA A 61 0.17 -14.36 -1.00
C ALA A 61 -0.36 -13.74 -2.29
N THR A 62 0.11 -12.54 -2.64
CA THR A 62 -0.28 -11.73 -3.81
C THR A 62 0.98 -11.21 -4.51
N PRO A 63 1.68 -12.03 -5.28
CA PRO A 63 2.95 -11.64 -5.91
C PRO A 63 2.83 -10.35 -6.72
N SER A 64 3.89 -9.56 -6.74
CA SER A 64 3.96 -8.39 -7.62
C SER A 64 3.84 -8.81 -9.10
N ILE A 65 3.31 -7.91 -9.92
CA ILE A 65 3.13 -8.17 -11.36
C ILE A 65 4.47 -8.52 -12.02
N GLU A 66 5.54 -7.84 -11.62
CA GLU A 66 6.89 -8.08 -12.15
C GLU A 66 7.39 -9.49 -11.79
N SER A 67 7.28 -9.88 -10.52
CA SER A 67 7.73 -11.22 -10.08
C SER A 67 6.92 -12.32 -10.77
N PHE A 68 5.60 -12.14 -10.86
CA PHE A 68 4.73 -13.07 -11.56
C PHE A 68 5.05 -13.17 -13.06
N TYR A 69 5.34 -12.04 -13.71
CA TYR A 69 5.73 -11.99 -15.12
C TYR A 69 7.04 -12.76 -15.37
N TYR A 70 8.06 -12.53 -14.53
CA TYR A 70 9.34 -13.26 -14.65
C TYR A 70 9.19 -14.75 -14.37
N ALA A 71 8.31 -15.14 -13.44
CA ALA A 71 7.98 -16.53 -13.20
C ALA A 71 7.30 -17.18 -14.40
N LYS A 72 6.33 -16.51 -15.03
CA LYS A 72 5.67 -16.98 -16.25
C LYS A 72 6.63 -17.16 -17.43
N ARG A 73 7.69 -16.38 -17.48
CA ARG A 73 8.76 -16.50 -18.50
C ARG A 73 9.83 -17.52 -18.15
N GLY A 74 9.71 -18.23 -17.05
CA GLY A 74 10.69 -19.24 -16.61
C GLY A 74 12.01 -18.65 -16.08
N GLN A 75 12.06 -17.32 -15.83
CA GLN A 75 13.23 -16.66 -15.27
C GLN A 75 13.29 -16.78 -13.74
N LEU A 76 12.16 -17.07 -13.11
CA LEU A 76 12.04 -17.44 -11.71
C LEU A 76 11.28 -18.77 -11.62
N GLN A 77 11.70 -19.63 -10.70
CA GLN A 77 10.93 -20.81 -10.35
C GLN A 77 9.70 -20.38 -9.55
N PHE A 78 8.52 -20.92 -9.92
CA PHE A 78 7.27 -20.58 -9.28
C PHE A 78 6.76 -21.77 -8.46
N HIS A 79 6.65 -21.57 -7.16
CA HIS A 79 6.14 -22.58 -6.23
C HIS A 79 4.84 -22.07 -5.60
N THR A 80 3.78 -22.89 -5.65
CA THR A 80 2.49 -22.56 -5.05
C THR A 80 2.23 -23.44 -3.85
N MET A 81 2.02 -22.82 -2.70
CA MET A 81 1.57 -23.49 -1.47
C MET A 81 0.04 -23.44 -1.45
N LYS A 82 -0.62 -24.56 -1.79
CA LYS A 82 -2.08 -24.66 -1.89
C LYS A 82 -2.75 -24.99 -0.56
N GLU A 83 -2.05 -25.67 0.33
CA GLU A 83 -2.59 -26.09 1.61
C GLU A 83 -2.43 -24.99 2.66
N ARG A 84 -3.52 -24.70 3.35
CA ARG A 84 -3.51 -23.75 4.48
C ARG A 84 -3.07 -24.48 5.75
N ALA A 85 -2.29 -23.81 6.57
CA ALA A 85 -1.99 -24.30 7.91
C ALA A 85 -3.31 -24.52 8.67
N LYS A 86 -3.42 -25.67 9.36
CA LYS A 86 -4.59 -26.04 10.20
C LYS A 86 -5.92 -26.20 9.43
N SER A 87 -5.91 -26.54 8.15
CA SER A 87 -7.13 -26.76 7.34
C SER A 87 -8.16 -25.65 7.44
N ALA A 88 -7.72 -24.39 7.58
CA ALA A 88 -8.60 -23.24 7.70
C ALA A 88 -9.41 -23.03 6.40
N GLU A 89 -10.73 -22.98 6.54
CA GLU A 89 -11.62 -22.66 5.43
C GLU A 89 -11.45 -21.24 4.94
N LEU A 90 -11.72 -21.02 3.64
CA LEU A 90 -11.78 -19.67 3.08
C LEU A 90 -12.99 -18.92 3.61
N SER A 91 -12.80 -17.67 3.95
CA SER A 91 -13.92 -16.79 4.30
C SER A 91 -14.89 -16.64 3.13
N LYS A 92 -16.18 -16.64 3.42
CA LYS A 92 -17.21 -16.34 2.42
C LYS A 92 -17.14 -14.84 2.06
N VAL A 93 -17.04 -14.54 0.79
CA VAL A 93 -17.00 -13.16 0.27
C VAL A 93 -18.35 -12.80 -0.32
N PHE A 94 -18.89 -11.65 0.08
CA PHE A 94 -20.12 -11.09 -0.44
C PHE A 94 -19.81 -9.74 -1.07
N LEU A 95 -20.23 -9.52 -2.31
CA LEU A 95 -20.16 -8.24 -2.98
C LEU A 95 -21.50 -7.53 -2.82
N GLN A 96 -21.46 -6.27 -2.45
CA GLN A 96 -22.64 -5.43 -2.32
C GLN A 96 -22.42 -4.11 -3.06
N GLU A 97 -23.35 -3.79 -3.94
CA GLU A 97 -23.41 -2.48 -4.58
C GLU A 97 -23.79 -1.42 -3.55
N LYS A 98 -23.06 -0.34 -3.51
CA LYS A 98 -23.38 0.84 -2.73
C LYS A 98 -24.30 1.72 -3.57
N ARG A 99 -25.57 1.84 -3.15
CA ARG A 99 -26.59 2.61 -3.89
C ARG A 99 -26.63 4.10 -3.52
N ASP A 100 -26.04 4.48 -2.40
CA ASP A 100 -26.05 5.85 -1.91
C ASP A 100 -24.65 6.28 -1.47
N ASP A 101 -24.16 7.40 -1.99
CA ASP A 101 -22.79 7.87 -1.74
C ASP A 101 -22.60 8.62 -0.42
N LYS A 102 -23.69 8.85 0.32
CA LYS A 102 -23.63 9.64 1.55
C LYS A 102 -22.96 8.94 2.71
N ASP A 103 -23.16 7.63 2.85
CA ASP A 103 -22.62 6.88 3.97
C ASP A 103 -21.51 5.92 3.55
N ILE A 104 -20.40 5.93 4.28
CA ILE A 104 -19.25 5.06 4.04
C ILE A 104 -19.62 3.58 4.24
N ILE A 105 -20.50 3.31 5.21
CA ILE A 105 -20.96 1.97 5.59
C ILE A 105 -22.44 1.86 5.19
N SER A 106 -22.75 0.90 4.33
CA SER A 106 -24.15 0.63 3.96
C SER A 106 -24.96 0.07 5.14
N ASP A 107 -26.27 0.30 5.15
CA ASP A 107 -27.18 -0.22 6.19
C ASP A 107 -27.08 -1.74 6.34
N THR A 108 -26.95 -2.45 5.22
CA THR A 108 -26.78 -3.91 5.23
C THR A 108 -25.50 -4.32 5.93
N LEU A 109 -24.39 -3.60 5.67
CA LEU A 109 -23.11 -3.87 6.34
C LEU A 109 -23.22 -3.53 7.83
N LEU A 110 -23.84 -2.41 8.19
CA LEU A 110 -24.05 -2.00 9.57
C LEU A 110 -24.89 -3.05 10.33
N PHE A 111 -25.96 -3.56 9.72
CA PHE A 111 -26.76 -4.66 10.28
C PHE A 111 -25.90 -5.92 10.54
N LYS A 112 -25.08 -6.32 9.57
CA LYS A 112 -24.18 -7.47 9.72
C LYS A 112 -23.13 -7.26 10.82
N ILE A 113 -22.59 -6.05 10.93
CA ILE A 113 -21.66 -5.69 12.02
C ILE A 113 -22.35 -5.88 13.38
N LYS A 114 -23.54 -5.28 13.58
CA LYS A 114 -24.30 -5.41 14.82
C LYS A 114 -24.56 -6.87 15.16
N GLN A 115 -25.01 -7.67 14.18
CA GLN A 115 -25.27 -9.10 14.37
C GLN A 115 -24.04 -9.88 14.89
N ARG A 116 -22.80 -9.49 14.47
CA ARG A 116 -21.57 -10.12 14.93
C ARG A 116 -21.19 -9.65 16.33
N LEU A 117 -21.32 -8.35 16.59
CA LEU A 117 -21.05 -7.79 17.91
C LEU A 117 -21.98 -8.34 18.99
N ASP A 118 -23.27 -8.54 18.68
CA ASP A 118 -24.25 -9.15 19.60
C ASP A 118 -23.83 -10.58 20.00
N LYS A 119 -23.16 -11.29 19.09
CA LYS A 119 -22.56 -12.61 19.35
C LYS A 119 -21.21 -12.55 20.05
N LYS A 120 -20.74 -11.35 20.44
CA LYS A 120 -19.40 -11.12 21.03
C LYS A 120 -18.25 -11.53 20.09
N GLU A 121 -18.51 -11.55 18.78
CA GLU A 121 -17.49 -11.76 17.74
C GLU A 121 -16.79 -10.45 17.41
N GLN A 122 -15.58 -10.54 16.86
CA GLN A 122 -14.81 -9.38 16.42
C GLN A 122 -15.15 -9.00 14.98
N VAL A 123 -15.08 -7.70 14.70
CA VAL A 123 -15.27 -7.16 13.36
C VAL A 123 -14.04 -6.33 12.99
N VAL A 124 -13.49 -6.57 11.79
CA VAL A 124 -12.40 -5.76 11.23
C VAL A 124 -12.94 -5.01 10.02
N LEU A 125 -12.83 -3.70 10.06
CA LEU A 125 -13.20 -2.82 8.94
C LEU A 125 -11.92 -2.34 8.24
N LEU A 126 -11.79 -2.66 6.96
CA LEU A 126 -10.74 -2.13 6.12
C LEU A 126 -11.30 -0.99 5.28
N LEU A 127 -10.91 0.23 5.60
CA LEU A 127 -11.28 1.42 4.86
C LEU A 127 -10.06 1.98 4.14
N ASN A 128 -10.04 1.84 2.82
CA ASN A 128 -8.96 2.40 2.00
C ASN A 128 -9.21 3.90 1.74
N ARG A 129 -9.28 4.67 2.82
CA ARG A 129 -9.45 6.13 2.78
C ARG A 129 -8.44 6.80 3.70
N ARG A 130 -7.58 7.63 3.14
CA ARG A 130 -6.64 8.45 3.91
C ARG A 130 -7.21 9.87 4.07
N GLY A 131 -7.22 10.39 5.31
CA GLY A 131 -7.67 11.74 5.62
C GLY A 131 -9.20 11.93 5.67
N HIS A 132 -9.63 13.14 6.03
CA HIS A 132 -11.04 13.52 6.15
C HIS A 132 -11.73 13.69 4.81
N SER A 133 -11.02 14.26 3.85
CA SER A 133 -11.40 14.28 2.45
C SER A 133 -10.21 13.90 1.60
N PRO A 134 -10.35 12.93 0.69
CA PRO A 134 -9.19 12.45 -0.04
C PRO A 134 -8.65 13.46 -1.03
N LEU A 135 -9.49 14.31 -1.59
CA LEU A 135 -9.14 15.17 -2.73
C LEU A 135 -9.80 16.53 -2.59
N ILE A 136 -9.11 17.55 -3.07
CA ILE A 136 -9.63 18.91 -3.16
C ILE A 136 -9.94 19.17 -4.63
N TYR A 137 -11.20 19.49 -4.93
CA TYR A 137 -11.68 19.73 -6.29
C TYR A 137 -11.91 21.21 -6.53
N SER A 138 -11.36 21.76 -7.61
CA SER A 138 -11.64 23.11 -8.08
C SER A 138 -12.85 23.08 -9.01
N LYS A 139 -13.92 23.79 -8.63
CA LYS A 139 -15.12 23.91 -9.47
C LYS A 139 -14.86 24.80 -10.70
N THR A 140 -14.01 25.80 -10.53
CA THR A 140 -13.61 26.72 -11.61
C THR A 140 -12.86 25.97 -12.70
N ASP A 141 -11.81 25.25 -12.32
CA ASP A 141 -10.95 24.52 -13.26
C ASP A 141 -11.50 23.15 -13.64
N LYS A 142 -12.54 22.69 -12.96
CA LYS A 142 -13.15 21.35 -13.12
C LYS A 142 -12.14 20.21 -13.01
N LYS A 143 -11.17 20.34 -12.09
CA LYS A 143 -10.12 19.34 -11.87
C LYS A 143 -9.71 19.25 -10.41
N MET A 144 -9.08 18.15 -10.04
CA MET A 144 -8.44 17.98 -8.73
C MET A 144 -7.26 18.94 -8.60
N LEU A 145 -7.07 19.48 -7.39
CA LEU A 145 -5.93 20.34 -7.12
C LEU A 145 -4.67 19.53 -6.97
N GLU A 146 -3.68 19.85 -7.79
CA GLU A 146 -2.39 19.18 -7.81
C GLU A 146 -1.35 19.91 -6.95
N CYS A 147 -0.43 19.14 -6.42
CA CYS A 147 0.72 19.65 -5.71
C CYS A 147 1.66 20.38 -6.69
N PRO A 148 2.10 21.61 -6.40
CA PRO A 148 2.99 22.36 -7.28
C PRO A 148 4.37 21.72 -7.43
N ASN A 149 4.78 20.82 -6.50
CA ASN A 149 6.10 20.22 -6.52
C ASN A 149 6.15 18.87 -7.25
N CYS A 150 5.06 18.11 -7.29
CA CYS A 150 5.09 16.73 -7.80
C CYS A 150 3.83 16.32 -8.56
N SER A 151 2.91 17.23 -8.82
CA SER A 151 1.66 17.01 -9.58
C SER A 151 0.74 15.91 -9.01
N THR A 152 0.97 15.45 -7.78
CA THR A 152 0.07 14.54 -7.08
C THR A 152 -1.09 15.35 -6.49
N ASN A 153 -2.30 14.77 -6.47
CA ASN A 153 -3.45 15.44 -5.91
C ASN A 153 -3.25 15.80 -4.43
N LEU A 154 -3.67 17.01 -4.06
CA LEU A 154 -3.68 17.48 -2.68
C LEU A 154 -4.85 16.88 -1.92
N CYS A 155 -4.60 16.53 -0.65
CA CYS A 155 -5.60 16.01 0.27
C CYS A 155 -5.90 17.05 1.36
N TYR A 156 -7.16 17.18 1.72
CA TYR A 156 -7.56 18.00 2.86
C TYR A 156 -7.33 17.26 4.18
N HIS A 157 -6.72 17.95 5.13
CA HIS A 157 -6.52 17.45 6.49
C HIS A 157 -7.26 18.29 7.52
N ASN A 158 -7.71 17.63 8.58
CA ASN A 158 -8.18 18.32 9.80
C ASN A 158 -7.15 19.34 10.24
N LYS A 159 -7.56 20.54 10.60
CA LYS A 159 -6.78 21.73 10.88
C LYS A 159 -6.59 22.65 9.68
N GLY A 160 -7.41 22.51 8.64
CA GLY A 160 -7.45 23.47 7.53
C GLY A 160 -6.17 23.47 6.67
N ARG A 161 -5.61 22.30 6.39
CA ARG A 161 -4.41 22.15 5.54
C ARG A 161 -4.68 21.29 4.34
N ALA A 162 -4.23 21.76 3.18
CA ALA A 162 -4.08 20.94 1.98
C ALA A 162 -2.66 20.34 2.00
N VAL A 163 -2.53 19.01 1.93
CA VAL A 163 -1.26 18.29 2.10
C VAL A 163 -1.02 17.36 0.93
N CYS A 164 0.19 17.35 0.44
CA CYS A 164 0.69 16.33 -0.49
C CYS A 164 1.35 15.19 0.29
N HIS A 165 0.78 13.99 0.21
CA HIS A 165 1.34 12.82 0.89
C HIS A 165 2.60 12.25 0.22
N LEU A 166 2.93 12.69 -0.99
CA LEU A 166 4.10 12.20 -1.69
C LEU A 166 5.37 12.98 -1.33
N CYS A 167 5.32 14.32 -1.37
CA CYS A 167 6.50 15.16 -1.15
C CYS A 167 6.47 15.95 0.17
N GLY A 168 5.37 15.87 0.93
CA GLY A 168 5.22 16.60 2.19
C GLY A 168 4.85 18.07 2.05
N TYR A 169 4.63 18.57 0.82
CA TYR A 169 4.15 19.93 0.61
C TYR A 169 2.82 20.14 1.35
N TYR A 170 2.67 21.30 1.96
CA TYR A 170 1.40 21.71 2.55
C TYR A 170 1.10 23.19 2.34
N GLU A 171 -0.16 23.51 2.24
CA GLU A 171 -0.68 24.88 2.14
C GLU A 171 -1.91 25.04 3.05
N ASN A 172 -2.16 26.26 3.53
CA ASN A 172 -3.36 26.55 4.30
C ASN A 172 -4.58 26.52 3.36
N TYR A 173 -5.60 25.72 3.73
CA TYR A 173 -6.80 25.55 2.92
C TYR A 173 -7.55 26.85 2.69
N ALA A 174 -7.62 27.76 3.69
CA ALA A 174 -8.26 29.06 3.54
C ALA A 174 -7.56 29.91 2.48
N LYS A 175 -6.22 29.97 2.50
CA LYS A 175 -5.45 30.68 1.46
C LYS A 175 -5.66 30.09 0.06
N LEU A 176 -5.77 28.78 -0.02
CA LEU A 176 -6.05 28.06 -1.25
C LEU A 176 -7.45 28.43 -1.79
N THR A 177 -8.45 28.45 -0.89
CA THR A 177 -9.82 28.80 -1.19
C THR A 177 -9.93 30.27 -1.67
N ASP A 178 -9.24 31.19 -1.00
CA ASP A 178 -9.19 32.61 -1.38
C ASP A 178 -8.59 32.79 -2.79
N ARG A 179 -7.50 32.09 -3.09
CA ARG A 179 -6.84 32.11 -4.40
C ARG A 179 -7.74 31.58 -5.53
N LEU A 180 -8.66 30.68 -5.22
CA LEU A 180 -9.60 30.06 -6.13
C LEU A 180 -11.02 30.62 -6.02
N ASN A 181 -11.17 31.84 -5.48
CA ASN A 181 -12.43 32.54 -5.34
C ASN A 181 -13.55 31.76 -4.62
N GLY A 182 -13.17 30.92 -3.64
CA GLY A 182 -14.13 30.13 -2.86
C GLY A 182 -14.70 28.91 -3.57
N GLU A 183 -14.34 28.63 -4.81
CA GLU A 183 -14.91 27.55 -5.61
C GLU A 183 -14.16 26.22 -5.45
N VAL A 184 -14.04 25.77 -4.19
CA VAL A 184 -13.36 24.51 -3.85
C VAL A 184 -14.33 23.57 -3.14
N GLU A 185 -14.32 22.30 -3.48
CA GLU A 185 -15.14 21.25 -2.89
C GLU A 185 -14.25 20.15 -2.30
N LEU A 186 -14.71 19.54 -1.17
CA LEU A 186 -14.02 18.47 -0.45
C LEU A 186 -14.70 17.12 -0.69
#